data_eefb8ac7b67100db9f92d72e3c34e296
#
_entry.id   eefb8ac7b67100db9f92d72e3c34e296
#
_cell.length_a   1.000
_cell.length_b   1.000
_cell.length_c   1.000
_cell.angle_alpha   90.00
_cell.angle_beta   90.00
_cell.angle_gamma   90.00
#
_symmetry.space_group_name_H-M   'P 1'
#
loop_
_entity.id
_entity.type
_entity.pdbx_description
1 polymer ?
#
loop_
_entity_poly.entity_id
_entity_poly.type
_entity_poly.pdbx_seq_one_letter_code
_entity_poly.pdbx_strand_id
1 'polypeptide(L)'
;MSAISAIALIVVIVFGALAYAQSKAERSAPNSVAATPVTRFSGARVEFRNTAFGADYGKVASVPLDDPMGARSVSPQLCDRLYSTSTLTMCLTTNAGIVTTWTAQQTGSQEQSWSLPGVPSRTRISANSQLVAETSFVTGVSYAAVGFATETIIATATGKSYGNIERFSLLVDGALVTAADRNIWGVTFTDDNRYFYATAASGGSTWLVRGDLVDRTLTSVQKDLECPSLSPDGTRIAFKKNGGTVSTPVWHIAILDLETMAETIVSREHSVDDQVEWLDDSTLLYGHPRPGVVGDSDVWSVPVDGSTAPKVFIEHAWSPSVVRP
;
A
#
# COMPACT_ATOMS: atom_id res chain seq x y z
N MET A 1 -8.05 -30.65 35.20
CA MET A 1 -8.43 -30.31 33.82
C MET A 1 -9.41 -31.36 33.33
N SER A 2 -10.56 -30.92 32.77
CA SER A 2 -11.55 -31.87 32.24
C SER A 2 -11.02 -32.57 30.97
N ALA A 3 -11.48 -33.80 30.66
CA ALA A 3 -11.10 -34.51 29.42
C ALA A 3 -11.38 -33.66 28.16
N ILE A 4 -12.40 -32.79 28.16
CA ILE A 4 -12.76 -31.86 27.09
C ILE A 4 -11.65 -30.83 26.88
N SER A 5 -11.07 -30.28 27.96
CA SER A 5 -9.98 -29.30 27.85
C SER A 5 -8.70 -29.91 27.28
N ALA A 6 -8.42 -31.19 27.62
CA ALA A 6 -7.27 -31.89 27.06
C ALA A 6 -7.45 -32.21 25.57
N ILE A 7 -8.65 -32.62 25.14
CA ILE A 7 -8.97 -32.87 23.72
C ILE A 7 -8.88 -31.58 22.93
N ALA A 8 -9.45 -30.47 23.42
CA ALA A 8 -9.38 -29.16 22.74
C ALA A 8 -7.92 -28.69 22.55
N LEU A 9 -7.07 -28.88 23.58
CA LEU A 9 -5.65 -28.53 23.49
C LEU A 9 -4.91 -29.39 22.46
N ILE A 10 -5.17 -30.69 22.41
CA ILE A 10 -4.56 -31.58 21.40
C ILE A 10 -4.98 -31.18 19.99
N VAL A 11 -6.27 -30.89 19.78
CA VAL A 11 -6.77 -30.42 18.47
C VAL A 11 -6.06 -29.14 18.02
N VAL A 12 -5.93 -28.14 18.90
CA VAL A 12 -5.22 -26.90 18.60
C VAL A 12 -3.74 -27.14 18.25
N ILE A 13 -3.06 -28.02 19.01
CA ILE A 13 -1.66 -28.37 18.75
C ILE A 13 -1.51 -29.09 17.41
N VAL A 14 -2.38 -30.05 17.10
CA VAL A 14 -2.34 -30.79 15.83
C VAL A 14 -2.60 -29.87 14.64
N PHE A 15 -3.66 -29.04 14.70
CA PHE A 15 -3.94 -28.08 13.64
C PHE A 15 -2.81 -27.05 13.49
N GLY A 16 -2.25 -26.55 14.59
CA GLY A 16 -1.10 -25.65 14.58
C GLY A 16 0.13 -26.30 13.95
N ALA A 17 0.43 -27.55 14.28
CA ALA A 17 1.55 -28.29 13.71
C ALA A 17 1.36 -28.58 12.21
N LEU A 18 0.14 -28.93 11.78
CA LEU A 18 -0.19 -29.16 10.38
C LEU A 18 -0.08 -27.86 9.57
N ALA A 19 -0.64 -26.75 10.06
CA ALA A 19 -0.55 -25.45 9.43
C ALA A 19 0.91 -24.98 9.32
N TYR A 20 1.71 -25.18 10.37
CA TYR A 20 3.15 -24.88 10.34
C TYR A 20 3.90 -25.74 9.33
N ALA A 21 3.65 -27.06 9.29
CA ALA A 21 4.29 -27.97 8.35
C ALA A 21 3.92 -27.62 6.90
N GLN A 22 2.66 -27.30 6.64
CA GLN A 22 2.18 -26.86 5.33
C GLN A 22 2.85 -25.53 4.91
N SER A 23 2.84 -24.52 5.77
CA SER A 23 3.50 -23.23 5.51
C SER A 23 5.02 -23.40 5.26
N LYS A 24 5.67 -24.30 6.01
CA LYS A 24 7.07 -24.62 5.79
C LYS A 24 7.31 -25.33 4.45
N ALA A 25 6.46 -26.26 4.07
CA ALA A 25 6.54 -26.97 2.80
C ALA A 25 6.35 -25.99 1.61
N GLU A 26 5.36 -25.11 1.69
CA GLU A 26 5.10 -24.07 0.68
C GLU A 26 6.29 -23.12 0.52
N ARG A 27 6.90 -22.67 1.64
CA ARG A 27 8.09 -21.82 1.61
C ARG A 27 9.36 -22.53 1.12
N SER A 28 9.43 -23.85 1.23
CA SER A 28 10.57 -24.67 0.79
C SER A 28 10.37 -25.23 -0.61
N ALA A 29 9.22 -25.04 -1.23
CA ALA A 29 8.95 -25.47 -2.59
C ALA A 29 9.87 -24.73 -3.57
N PRO A 30 10.23 -25.33 -4.71
CA PRO A 30 10.87 -24.60 -5.79
C PRO A 30 10.05 -23.38 -6.20
N ASN A 31 10.73 -22.30 -6.58
CA ASN A 31 10.04 -21.10 -7.06
C ASN A 31 9.20 -21.44 -8.30
N SER A 32 7.93 -21.02 -8.29
CA SER A 32 7.00 -21.25 -9.41
C SER A 32 7.24 -20.31 -10.59
N VAL A 33 8.10 -19.30 -10.42
CA VAL A 33 8.43 -18.30 -11.44
C VAL A 33 9.93 -18.26 -11.70
N ALA A 34 10.28 -17.90 -12.95
CA ALA A 34 11.67 -17.78 -13.34
C ALA A 34 12.35 -16.61 -12.61
N ALA A 35 13.53 -16.88 -12.02
CA ALA A 35 14.40 -15.88 -11.44
C ALA A 35 15.69 -15.73 -12.24
N THR A 36 16.21 -14.51 -12.31
CA THR A 36 17.51 -14.21 -12.90
C THR A 36 18.57 -14.05 -11.80
N PRO A 37 19.83 -14.39 -12.05
CA PRO A 37 20.93 -14.13 -11.10
C PRO A 37 21.26 -12.64 -10.93
N VAL A 38 20.71 -11.76 -11.76
CA VAL A 38 20.85 -10.30 -11.60
C VAL A 38 20.17 -9.89 -10.30
N THR A 39 20.90 -9.22 -9.41
CA THR A 39 20.37 -8.81 -8.10
C THR A 39 19.44 -7.61 -8.15
N ARG A 40 19.59 -6.75 -9.16
CA ARG A 40 18.72 -5.59 -9.42
C ARG A 40 18.91 -5.11 -10.86
N PHE A 41 17.82 -4.81 -11.55
CA PHE A 41 17.90 -4.15 -12.85
C PHE A 41 18.26 -2.66 -12.67
N SER A 42 19.13 -2.13 -13.52
CA SER A 42 19.59 -0.73 -13.46
C SER A 42 18.68 0.25 -14.22
N GLY A 43 17.87 -0.24 -15.16
CA GLY A 43 16.97 0.56 -16.00
C GLY A 43 15.61 0.79 -15.37
N ALA A 44 14.69 1.31 -16.18
CA ALA A 44 13.28 1.45 -15.81
C ALA A 44 12.68 0.07 -15.51
N ARG A 45 12.02 -0.06 -14.37
CA ARG A 45 11.54 -1.33 -13.83
C ARG A 45 10.32 -1.14 -12.94
N VAL A 46 9.64 -2.23 -12.64
CA VAL A 46 8.69 -2.31 -11.54
C VAL A 46 9.31 -3.12 -10.42
N GLU A 47 9.33 -2.57 -9.22
CA GLU A 47 9.64 -3.29 -7.98
C GLU A 47 8.34 -3.66 -7.28
N PHE A 48 8.27 -4.86 -6.71
CA PHE A 48 7.05 -5.40 -6.11
C PHE A 48 7.37 -6.46 -5.05
N ARG A 49 6.38 -6.79 -4.23
CA ARG A 49 6.42 -7.96 -3.37
C ARG A 49 6.14 -9.21 -4.20
N ASN A 50 7.05 -10.17 -4.21
CA ASN A 50 6.85 -11.46 -4.84
C ASN A 50 5.83 -12.30 -4.05
N THR A 51 4.75 -12.72 -4.70
CA THR A 51 3.73 -13.58 -4.09
C THR A 51 3.71 -15.00 -4.65
N ALA A 52 4.64 -15.31 -5.56
CA ALA A 52 4.86 -16.69 -6.01
C ALA A 52 5.28 -17.57 -4.84
N PHE A 53 4.57 -18.68 -4.61
CA PHE A 53 4.92 -19.62 -3.56
C PHE A 53 6.32 -20.22 -3.79
N GLY A 54 7.05 -20.45 -2.71
CA GLY A 54 8.39 -20.96 -2.71
C GLY A 54 9.34 -20.17 -1.80
N ALA A 55 10.63 -20.40 -1.95
CA ALA A 55 11.68 -19.81 -1.13
C ALA A 55 11.77 -18.27 -1.22
N ASP A 56 11.20 -17.69 -2.28
CA ASP A 56 11.23 -16.25 -2.53
C ASP A 56 9.89 -15.54 -2.21
N TYR A 57 8.94 -16.25 -1.61
CA TYR A 57 7.68 -15.66 -1.19
C TYR A 57 7.88 -14.50 -0.21
N GLY A 58 7.23 -13.37 -0.48
CA GLY A 58 7.30 -12.17 0.35
C GLY A 58 8.56 -11.31 0.15
N LYS A 59 9.51 -11.74 -0.67
CA LYS A 59 10.71 -10.95 -0.97
C LYS A 59 10.41 -9.84 -1.97
N VAL A 60 11.22 -8.79 -1.93
CA VAL A 60 11.22 -7.75 -2.97
C VAL A 60 11.76 -8.34 -4.26
N ALA A 61 11.01 -8.18 -5.33
CA ALA A 61 11.41 -8.57 -6.67
C ALA A 61 11.25 -7.42 -7.65
N SER A 62 11.88 -7.52 -8.79
CA SER A 62 11.74 -6.54 -9.87
C SER A 62 11.76 -7.19 -11.25
N VAL A 63 11.09 -6.54 -12.19
CA VAL A 63 11.13 -6.87 -13.63
C VAL A 63 11.40 -5.60 -14.43
N PRO A 64 12.05 -5.66 -15.60
CA PRO A 64 12.18 -4.54 -16.51
C PRO A 64 10.78 -4.07 -16.99
N LEU A 65 10.62 -2.77 -17.27
CA LEU A 65 9.35 -2.25 -17.79
C LEU A 65 9.02 -2.77 -19.19
N ASP A 66 10.02 -3.08 -19.98
CA ASP A 66 9.89 -3.60 -21.34
C ASP A 66 9.69 -5.13 -21.38
N ASP A 67 9.87 -5.83 -20.25
CA ASP A 67 9.62 -7.28 -20.12
C ASP A 67 8.98 -7.62 -18.76
N PRO A 68 7.75 -7.17 -18.48
CA PRO A 68 7.11 -7.34 -17.17
C PRO A 68 6.73 -8.79 -16.86
N MET A 69 6.66 -9.66 -17.87
CA MET A 69 6.37 -11.10 -17.73
C MET A 69 7.64 -11.97 -17.73
N GLY A 70 8.81 -11.36 -17.88
CA GLY A 70 10.09 -12.04 -17.92
C GLY A 70 10.60 -12.54 -16.57
N ALA A 71 11.84 -13.07 -16.60
CA ALA A 71 12.51 -13.53 -15.39
C ALA A 71 12.75 -12.36 -14.41
N ARG A 72 12.36 -12.54 -13.15
CA ARG A 72 12.47 -11.52 -12.12
C ARG A 72 13.80 -11.56 -11.39
N SER A 73 14.32 -10.41 -11.04
CA SER A 73 15.36 -10.26 -10.03
C SER A 73 14.72 -10.34 -8.65
N VAL A 74 15.31 -11.09 -7.71
CA VAL A 74 14.80 -11.24 -6.35
C VAL A 74 15.88 -10.84 -5.34
N SER A 75 15.54 -9.89 -4.46
CA SER A 75 16.41 -9.48 -3.36
C SER A 75 16.18 -10.37 -2.13
N PRO A 76 17.10 -10.43 -1.17
CA PRO A 76 16.87 -11.15 0.08
C PRO A 76 15.87 -10.47 1.04
N GLN A 77 15.50 -9.22 0.77
CA GLN A 77 14.65 -8.41 1.67
C GLN A 77 13.20 -8.86 1.62
N LEU A 78 12.64 -9.19 2.79
CA LEU A 78 11.21 -9.45 2.97
C LEU A 78 10.45 -8.14 3.17
N CYS A 79 9.32 -7.96 2.47
CA CYS A 79 8.43 -6.82 2.62
C CYS A 79 6.96 -7.24 2.57
N ASP A 80 6.14 -6.68 3.43
CA ASP A 80 4.68 -6.79 3.30
C ASP A 80 4.12 -5.67 2.42
N ARG A 81 4.67 -4.47 2.56
CA ARG A 81 4.39 -3.30 1.73
C ARG A 81 5.69 -2.64 1.34
N LEU A 82 5.82 -2.23 0.09
CA LEU A 82 6.98 -1.51 -0.39
C LEU A 82 6.59 -0.33 -1.27
N TYR A 83 7.47 0.64 -1.33
CA TYR A 83 7.51 1.67 -2.37
C TYR A 83 8.96 2.02 -2.66
N SER A 84 9.29 2.18 -3.94
CA SER A 84 10.65 2.41 -4.40
C SER A 84 10.73 3.56 -5.42
N THR A 85 11.82 4.28 -5.34
CA THR A 85 12.28 5.22 -6.36
C THR A 85 13.64 4.76 -6.91
N SER A 86 14.29 5.53 -7.77
CA SER A 86 15.64 5.19 -8.25
C SER A 86 16.69 5.13 -7.14
N THR A 87 16.52 5.89 -6.06
CA THR A 87 17.53 6.08 -5.01
C THR A 87 17.12 5.56 -3.64
N LEU A 88 15.84 5.29 -3.42
CA LEU A 88 15.30 4.95 -2.10
C LEU A 88 14.23 3.86 -2.18
N THR A 89 14.24 2.94 -1.24
CA THR A 89 13.18 1.93 -1.05
C THR A 89 12.70 1.97 0.40
N MET A 90 11.39 2.06 0.57
CA MET A 90 10.71 1.86 1.84
C MET A 90 10.08 0.48 1.87
N CYS A 91 10.35 -0.27 2.93
CA CYS A 91 9.85 -1.62 3.18
C CYS A 91 9.19 -1.68 4.56
N LEU A 92 7.93 -2.06 4.62
CA LEU A 92 7.22 -2.28 5.86
C LEU A 92 7.02 -3.79 6.06
N THR A 93 7.32 -4.28 7.26
CA THR A 93 7.36 -5.73 7.54
C THR A 93 6.66 -6.07 8.85
N THR A 94 5.90 -7.16 8.84
CA THR A 94 5.37 -7.82 10.03
C THR A 94 6.33 -8.92 10.46
N ASN A 95 6.90 -8.80 11.65
CA ASN A 95 7.81 -9.78 12.21
C ASN A 95 7.02 -10.73 13.12
N ALA A 96 6.69 -11.90 12.60
CA ALA A 96 6.01 -12.93 13.37
C ALA A 96 6.95 -13.55 14.42
N GLY A 97 6.49 -13.61 15.67
CA GLY A 97 7.22 -14.19 16.80
C GLY A 97 6.27 -14.49 17.96
N ILE A 98 6.80 -14.74 19.16
CA ILE A 98 5.99 -14.88 20.38
C ILE A 98 5.17 -13.60 20.60
N VAL A 99 5.79 -12.44 20.32
CA VAL A 99 5.12 -11.15 20.19
C VAL A 99 5.34 -10.69 18.77
N THR A 100 4.25 -10.41 18.05
CA THR A 100 4.33 -9.82 16.71
C THR A 100 4.78 -8.37 16.83
N THR A 101 5.77 -7.99 16.04
CA THR A 101 6.27 -6.62 15.92
C THR A 101 6.24 -6.17 14.46
N TRP A 102 6.29 -4.87 14.25
CA TRP A 102 6.26 -4.28 12.93
C TRP A 102 7.41 -3.30 12.78
N THR A 103 8.02 -3.31 11.62
CA THR A 103 9.18 -2.44 11.33
C THR A 103 9.02 -1.77 9.97
N ALA A 104 9.50 -0.55 9.89
CA ALA A 104 9.81 0.12 8.63
C ALA A 104 11.32 0.09 8.43
N GLN A 105 11.74 -0.18 7.21
CA GLN A 105 13.12 -0.12 6.79
C GLN A 105 13.24 0.74 5.53
N GLN A 106 14.09 1.72 5.58
CA GLN A 106 14.51 2.55 4.46
C GLN A 106 15.88 2.08 4.00
N THR A 107 16.05 1.84 2.70
CA THR A 107 17.33 1.42 2.08
C THR A 107 17.62 2.24 0.84
N GLY A 108 18.89 2.31 0.44
CA GLY A 108 19.35 3.10 -0.71
C GLY A 108 20.30 4.21 -0.29
N SER A 109 20.02 5.46 -0.67
CA SER A 109 20.88 6.60 -0.35
C SER A 109 20.98 6.90 1.16
N GLN A 110 20.00 6.46 1.94
CA GLN A 110 19.97 6.53 3.40
C GLN A 110 19.43 5.20 3.94
N GLU A 111 20.13 4.63 4.92
CA GLU A 111 19.70 3.39 5.58
C GLU A 111 19.20 3.70 6.99
N GLN A 112 17.95 3.38 7.26
CA GLN A 112 17.31 3.58 8.55
C GLN A 112 16.31 2.44 8.80
N SER A 113 16.08 2.13 10.08
CA SER A 113 15.03 1.19 10.49
C SER A 113 14.41 1.65 11.81
N TRP A 114 13.10 1.52 11.93
CA TRP A 114 12.34 1.89 13.12
C TRP A 114 11.13 1.00 13.33
N SER A 115 10.64 0.95 14.55
CA SER A 115 9.43 0.22 14.90
C SER A 115 8.19 0.96 14.47
N LEU A 116 7.21 0.23 13.94
CA LEU A 116 5.87 0.73 13.66
C LEU A 116 4.92 0.47 14.84
N PRO A 117 3.92 1.33 15.06
CA PRO A 117 2.98 1.19 16.17
C PRO A 117 1.92 0.08 15.93
N GLY A 118 1.81 -0.45 14.73
CA GLY A 118 0.81 -1.43 14.37
C GLY A 118 1.02 -2.05 12.99
N VAL A 119 -0.02 -2.70 12.49
CA VAL A 119 0.04 -3.46 11.22
C VAL A 119 0.34 -2.55 10.04
N PRO A 120 1.37 -2.84 9.23
CA PRO A 120 1.68 -2.07 8.03
C PRO A 120 0.52 -1.99 7.05
N SER A 121 0.16 -0.79 6.63
CA SER A 121 -0.92 -0.56 5.67
C SER A 121 -0.38 -0.03 4.34
N ARG A 122 0.29 1.11 4.34
CA ARG A 122 0.74 1.82 3.13
C ARG A 122 2.09 2.48 3.39
N THR A 123 2.85 2.67 2.31
CA THR A 123 4.03 3.54 2.29
C THR A 123 4.13 4.21 0.93
N ARG A 124 4.71 5.42 0.91
CA ARG A 124 4.94 6.20 -0.30
C ARG A 124 6.23 7.02 -0.15
N ILE A 125 6.93 7.22 -1.24
CA ILE A 125 8.09 8.12 -1.33
C ILE A 125 7.75 9.20 -2.36
N SER A 126 8.17 10.46 -2.12
CA SER A 126 8.04 11.52 -3.12
C SER A 126 8.90 11.22 -4.36
N ALA A 127 8.51 11.72 -5.54
CA ALA A 127 9.19 11.44 -6.80
C ALA A 127 10.70 11.78 -6.76
N ASN A 128 11.07 12.84 -6.04
CA ASN A 128 12.47 13.26 -5.82
C ASN A 128 13.15 12.56 -4.63
N SER A 129 12.53 11.57 -4.01
CA SER A 129 13.05 10.79 -2.87
C SER A 129 13.37 11.60 -1.62
N GLN A 130 12.75 12.77 -1.42
CA GLN A 130 13.03 13.61 -0.25
C GLN A 130 12.06 13.39 0.91
N LEU A 131 10.85 12.93 0.63
CA LEU A 131 9.82 12.65 1.62
C LEU A 131 9.43 11.18 1.60
N VAL A 132 9.14 10.65 2.77
CA VAL A 132 8.59 9.31 2.97
C VAL A 132 7.33 9.40 3.82
N ALA A 133 6.35 8.57 3.52
CA ALA A 133 5.14 8.40 4.30
C ALA A 133 4.93 6.92 4.62
N GLU A 134 4.45 6.66 5.83
CA GLU A 134 4.02 5.33 6.25
C GLU A 134 2.70 5.42 7.01
N THR A 135 1.85 4.43 6.80
CA THR A 135 0.58 4.29 7.52
C THR A 135 0.52 2.92 8.17
N SER A 136 0.18 2.89 9.45
CA SER A 136 -0.07 1.68 10.23
C SER A 136 -1.51 1.65 10.73
N PHE A 137 -2.12 0.46 10.73
CA PHE A 137 -3.34 0.21 11.49
C PHE A 137 -2.99 0.00 12.95
N VAL A 138 -3.56 0.80 13.83
CA VAL A 138 -3.32 0.76 15.27
C VAL A 138 -4.58 0.33 16.01
N THR A 139 -4.39 -0.35 17.15
CA THR A 139 -5.46 -0.80 18.04
C THR A 139 -5.32 -0.14 19.40
N GLY A 140 -6.39 -0.17 20.23
CA GLY A 140 -6.32 0.31 21.62
C GLY A 140 -6.55 1.82 21.80
N VAL A 141 -6.89 2.56 20.76
CA VAL A 141 -7.36 3.95 20.89
C VAL A 141 -8.85 3.96 21.28
N SER A 142 -9.23 4.77 22.28
CA SER A 142 -10.54 4.69 22.94
C SER A 142 -11.74 5.01 22.05
N TYR A 143 -11.53 5.58 20.87
CA TYR A 143 -12.54 5.87 19.86
C TYR A 143 -12.67 4.80 18.78
N ALA A 144 -11.79 3.80 18.77
CA ALA A 144 -11.85 2.65 17.85
C ALA A 144 -12.83 1.56 18.31
N ALA A 145 -13.93 1.93 18.98
CA ALA A 145 -14.89 0.95 19.51
C ALA A 145 -15.57 0.11 18.42
N VAL A 146 -15.55 0.51 17.14
CA VAL A 146 -16.16 -0.20 16.01
C VAL A 146 -15.36 0.01 14.71
N GLY A 147 -14.03 -0.08 14.74
CA GLY A 147 -13.25 0.11 13.52
C GLY A 147 -11.74 0.02 13.75
N PHE A 148 -10.98 0.29 12.72
CA PHE A 148 -9.55 0.49 12.81
C PHE A 148 -9.23 1.97 13.01
N ALA A 149 -8.14 2.26 13.70
CA ALA A 149 -7.51 3.57 13.70
C ALA A 149 -6.24 3.51 12.86
N THR A 150 -5.86 4.65 12.29
CA THR A 150 -4.60 4.78 11.56
C THR A 150 -3.61 5.64 12.36
N GLU A 151 -2.33 5.40 12.11
CA GLU A 151 -1.26 6.34 12.41
C GLU A 151 -0.45 6.52 11.14
N THR A 152 -0.47 7.76 10.61
CA THR A 152 0.26 8.11 9.39
C THR A 152 1.34 9.13 9.71
N ILE A 153 2.58 8.74 9.46
CA ILE A 153 3.77 9.57 9.69
C ILE A 153 4.33 10.01 8.35
N ILE A 154 4.68 11.30 8.25
CA ILE A 154 5.49 11.83 7.15
C ILE A 154 6.83 12.29 7.73
N ALA A 155 7.92 11.95 7.04
CA ALA A 155 9.27 12.38 7.38
C ALA A 155 10.07 12.73 6.12
N THR A 156 11.17 13.45 6.29
CA THR A 156 12.17 13.53 5.22
C THR A 156 12.94 12.21 5.15
N ALA A 157 13.47 11.87 3.99
CA ALA A 157 14.34 10.70 3.80
C ALA A 157 15.59 10.72 4.71
N THR A 158 15.98 11.90 5.22
CA THR A 158 17.08 12.09 6.18
C THR A 158 16.67 11.94 7.64
N GLY A 159 15.38 11.60 7.91
CA GLY A 159 14.87 11.27 9.25
C GLY A 159 14.23 12.42 10.03
N LYS A 160 14.12 13.65 9.45
CA LYS A 160 13.37 14.72 10.12
C LYS A 160 11.87 14.43 9.99
N SER A 161 11.21 14.10 11.10
CA SER A 161 9.77 13.80 11.12
C SER A 161 8.93 15.07 11.17
N TYR A 162 7.85 15.08 10.36
CA TYR A 162 6.73 16.02 10.51
C TYR A 162 5.70 15.53 11.54
N GLY A 163 5.86 14.28 12.00
CA GLY A 163 5.02 13.63 12.99
C GLY A 163 3.77 12.99 12.39
N ASN A 164 2.88 12.57 13.28
CA ASN A 164 1.60 11.98 12.92
C ASN A 164 0.67 13.04 12.34
N ILE A 165 0.22 12.85 11.09
CA ILE A 165 -0.61 13.82 10.37
C ILE A 165 -2.10 13.82 10.81
N GLU A 166 -2.57 12.83 11.59
CA GLU A 166 -3.86 12.89 12.27
C GLU A 166 -3.93 14.06 13.28
N ARG A 167 -2.77 14.60 13.69
CA ARG A 167 -2.68 15.77 14.56
C ARG A 167 -2.69 17.11 13.83
N PHE A 168 -2.73 17.09 12.50
CA PHE A 168 -2.89 18.31 11.71
C PHE A 168 -4.32 18.83 11.83
N SER A 169 -4.52 20.12 11.63
CA SER A 169 -5.84 20.73 11.61
C SER A 169 -6.62 20.27 10.38
N LEU A 170 -7.67 19.47 10.56
CA LEU A 170 -8.53 19.03 9.46
C LEU A 170 -9.65 20.05 9.23
N LEU A 171 -9.69 20.64 8.05
CA LEU A 171 -10.70 21.60 7.60
C LEU A 171 -11.57 20.93 6.52
N VAL A 172 -12.86 20.75 6.82
CA VAL A 172 -13.84 20.27 5.85
C VAL A 172 -14.79 21.40 5.52
N ASP A 173 -14.88 21.77 4.26
CA ASP A 173 -15.66 22.93 3.78
C ASP A 173 -15.37 24.21 4.57
N GLY A 174 -14.12 24.41 4.96
CA GLY A 174 -13.65 25.53 5.75
C GLY A 174 -13.91 25.42 7.27
N ALA A 175 -14.63 24.41 7.73
CA ALA A 175 -14.89 24.18 9.15
C ALA A 175 -13.88 23.21 9.78
N LEU A 176 -13.38 23.55 10.99
CA LEU A 176 -12.45 22.70 11.73
C LEU A 176 -13.17 21.45 12.27
N VAL A 177 -12.67 20.27 11.92
CA VAL A 177 -13.12 18.98 12.47
C VAL A 177 -12.31 18.66 13.72
N THR A 178 -12.98 18.64 14.86
CA THR A 178 -12.38 18.36 16.20
C THR A 178 -12.68 16.95 16.70
N ALA A 179 -13.43 16.15 15.95
CA ALA A 179 -13.78 14.79 16.33
C ALA A 179 -12.53 13.92 16.55
N ALA A 180 -12.58 13.04 17.54
CA ALA A 180 -11.45 12.18 17.90
C ALA A 180 -11.27 10.98 16.94
N ASP A 181 -12.30 10.65 16.15
CA ASP A 181 -12.35 9.49 15.23
C ASP A 181 -11.67 9.74 13.87
N ARG A 182 -10.85 10.77 13.78
CA ARG A 182 -10.12 11.10 12.55
C ARG A 182 -9.09 10.03 12.21
N ASN A 183 -9.12 9.56 10.98
CA ASN A 183 -8.14 8.63 10.42
C ASN A 183 -7.62 9.22 9.11
N ILE A 184 -6.30 9.11 8.88
CA ILE A 184 -5.67 9.63 7.66
C ILE A 184 -4.81 8.51 7.05
N TRP A 185 -4.96 8.29 5.74
CA TRP A 185 -4.17 7.28 5.00
C TRP A 185 -4.03 7.60 3.52
N GLY A 186 -3.24 6.79 2.80
CA GLY A 186 -3.11 6.87 1.33
C GLY A 186 -2.40 8.15 0.87
N VAL A 187 -1.30 8.51 1.53
CA VAL A 187 -0.51 9.69 1.13
C VAL A 187 0.05 9.56 -0.28
N THR A 188 -0.01 10.64 -1.04
CA THR A 188 0.72 10.85 -2.29
C THR A 188 1.24 12.28 -2.32
N PHE A 189 2.50 12.48 -2.74
CA PHE A 189 3.18 13.77 -2.64
C PHE A 189 3.08 14.56 -3.94
N THR A 190 3.06 15.90 -3.81
CA THR A 190 3.37 16.82 -4.91
C THR A 190 4.89 16.99 -5.05
N ASP A 191 5.35 17.55 -6.16
CA ASP A 191 6.79 17.68 -6.46
C ASP A 191 7.51 18.77 -5.63
N ASP A 192 6.74 19.64 -4.96
CA ASP A 192 7.29 20.79 -4.21
C ASP A 192 7.76 20.44 -2.78
N ASN A 193 7.60 19.18 -2.33
CA ASN A 193 7.92 18.72 -0.98
C ASN A 193 7.21 19.49 0.15
N ARG A 194 6.16 20.22 -0.16
CA ARG A 194 5.33 20.95 0.81
C ARG A 194 3.95 20.36 0.92
N TYR A 195 3.34 20.07 -0.23
CA TYR A 195 1.98 19.57 -0.25
C TYR A 195 1.92 18.06 -0.51
N PHE A 196 0.82 17.48 -0.10
CA PHE A 196 0.47 16.09 -0.36
C PHE A 196 -1.04 15.95 -0.43
N TYR A 197 -1.51 14.86 -1.02
CA TYR A 197 -2.90 14.44 -0.93
C TYR A 197 -2.99 13.18 -0.08
N ALA A 198 -4.14 13.02 0.61
CA ALA A 198 -4.43 11.84 1.42
C ALA A 198 -5.94 11.66 1.54
N THR A 199 -6.36 10.50 2.05
CA THR A 199 -7.72 10.30 2.53
C THR A 199 -7.81 10.76 3.98
N ALA A 200 -8.83 11.55 4.31
CA ALA A 200 -9.24 11.80 5.69
C ALA A 200 -10.62 11.20 5.92
N ALA A 201 -10.82 10.55 7.07
CA ALA A 201 -12.11 10.02 7.50
C ALA A 201 -12.48 10.53 8.88
N SER A 202 -13.77 10.84 9.08
CA SER A 202 -14.38 11.16 10.38
C SER A 202 -15.91 11.08 10.26
N GLY A 203 -16.60 10.68 11.30
CA GLY A 203 -18.07 10.63 11.34
C GLY A 203 -18.71 9.77 10.24
N GLY A 204 -18.01 8.71 9.78
CA GLY A 204 -18.49 7.83 8.70
C GLY A 204 -18.40 8.42 7.29
N SER A 205 -17.76 9.56 7.11
CA SER A 205 -17.49 10.18 5.80
C SER A 205 -15.99 10.15 5.49
N THR A 206 -15.64 10.12 4.21
CA THR A 206 -14.27 10.22 3.71
C THR A 206 -14.10 11.40 2.77
N TRP A 207 -12.93 11.98 2.76
CA TRP A 207 -12.57 13.10 1.88
C TRP A 207 -11.17 12.90 1.33
N LEU A 208 -10.98 13.28 0.08
CA LEU A 208 -9.67 13.69 -0.39
C LEU A 208 -9.31 15.00 0.31
N VAL A 209 -8.14 15.02 0.94
CA VAL A 209 -7.60 16.25 1.53
C VAL A 209 -6.29 16.62 0.86
N ARG A 210 -6.03 17.93 0.74
CA ARG A 210 -4.71 18.48 0.45
C ARG A 210 -4.07 18.87 1.76
N GLY A 211 -2.94 18.25 2.07
CA GLY A 211 -2.14 18.52 3.26
C GLY A 211 -1.04 19.54 2.99
N ASP A 212 -0.74 20.39 3.98
CA ASP A 212 0.39 21.30 4.00
C ASP A 212 1.31 20.97 5.17
N LEU A 213 2.54 20.55 4.86
CA LEU A 213 3.54 20.14 5.86
C LEU A 213 4.07 21.32 6.71
N VAL A 214 4.03 22.54 6.16
CA VAL A 214 4.49 23.76 6.85
C VAL A 214 3.42 24.28 7.80
N ASP A 215 2.21 24.45 7.29
CA ASP A 215 1.08 25.02 8.06
C ASP A 215 0.37 23.94 8.93
N ARG A 216 0.72 22.65 8.74
CA ARG A 216 0.17 21.50 9.46
C ARG A 216 -1.36 21.45 9.36
N THR A 217 -1.88 21.61 8.14
CA THR A 217 -3.30 21.61 7.82
C THR A 217 -3.64 20.54 6.81
N LEU A 218 -4.87 20.04 6.87
CA LEU A 218 -5.50 19.15 5.91
C LEU A 218 -6.80 19.83 5.46
N THR A 219 -6.91 20.20 4.20
CA THR A 219 -8.10 20.87 3.66
C THR A 219 -8.82 19.94 2.71
N SER A 220 -10.14 19.75 2.91
CA SER A 220 -10.96 18.92 2.02
C SER A 220 -10.96 19.47 0.60
N VAL A 221 -10.85 18.56 -0.37
CA VAL A 221 -10.89 18.85 -1.80
C VAL A 221 -12.16 18.25 -2.42
N GLN A 222 -12.42 16.97 -2.13
CA GLN A 222 -13.53 16.23 -2.70
C GLN A 222 -14.00 15.16 -1.70
N LYS A 223 -15.31 14.89 -1.65
CA LYS A 223 -15.91 13.88 -0.77
C LYS A 223 -15.95 12.50 -1.43
N ASP A 224 -16.02 11.44 -0.61
CA ASP A 224 -16.18 10.03 -1.02
C ASP A 224 -15.06 9.51 -1.92
N LEU A 225 -13.81 9.79 -1.54
CA LEU A 225 -12.59 9.51 -2.28
C LEU A 225 -11.56 8.88 -1.35
N GLU A 226 -11.03 7.71 -1.72
CA GLU A 226 -10.08 6.98 -0.88
C GLU A 226 -8.82 6.54 -1.60
N CYS A 227 -7.72 6.45 -0.88
CA CYS A 227 -6.41 5.99 -1.35
C CYS A 227 -5.93 6.71 -2.62
N PRO A 228 -5.79 8.05 -2.58
CA PRO A 228 -5.36 8.83 -3.73
C PRO A 228 -3.95 8.47 -4.19
N SER A 229 -3.72 8.54 -5.50
CA SER A 229 -2.42 8.46 -6.16
C SER A 229 -2.34 9.55 -7.21
N LEU A 230 -1.44 10.52 -7.01
CA LEU A 230 -1.23 11.66 -7.92
C LEU A 230 -0.53 11.17 -9.18
N SER A 231 -1.00 11.62 -10.35
CA SER A 231 -0.37 11.33 -11.64
C SER A 231 1.03 11.94 -11.74
N PRO A 232 1.94 11.39 -12.56
CA PRO A 232 3.27 11.95 -12.75
C PRO A 232 3.27 13.40 -13.24
N ASP A 233 2.29 13.79 -14.05
CA ASP A 233 2.09 15.18 -14.51
C ASP A 233 1.45 16.11 -13.45
N GLY A 234 1.02 15.57 -12.30
CA GLY A 234 0.42 16.33 -11.20
C GLY A 234 -0.99 16.85 -11.46
N THR A 235 -1.65 16.44 -12.56
CA THR A 235 -2.94 17.02 -12.98
C THR A 235 -4.15 16.17 -12.55
N ARG A 236 -3.96 14.90 -12.23
CA ARG A 236 -5.02 13.95 -11.92
C ARG A 236 -4.72 13.11 -10.69
N ILE A 237 -5.77 12.66 -10.03
CA ILE A 237 -5.69 11.71 -8.92
C ILE A 237 -6.44 10.44 -9.29
N ALA A 238 -5.75 9.31 -9.29
CA ALA A 238 -6.37 7.99 -9.30
C ALA A 238 -6.75 7.60 -7.86
N PHE A 239 -7.95 7.02 -7.68
CA PHE A 239 -8.47 6.71 -6.35
C PHE A 239 -9.44 5.53 -6.35
N LYS A 240 -9.76 5.00 -5.16
CA LYS A 240 -10.86 4.05 -4.99
C LYS A 240 -12.16 4.79 -4.72
N LYS A 241 -13.20 4.46 -5.47
CA LYS A 241 -14.57 4.92 -5.25
C LYS A 241 -15.45 3.75 -4.87
N ASN A 242 -16.18 3.89 -3.77
CA ASN A 242 -17.14 2.86 -3.37
C ASN A 242 -18.39 2.92 -4.27
N GLY A 243 -18.60 1.86 -5.05
CA GLY A 243 -19.81 1.65 -5.84
C GLY A 243 -20.85 0.73 -5.19
N GLY A 244 -20.52 0.19 -4.00
CA GLY A 244 -21.40 -0.66 -3.19
C GLY A 244 -22.05 0.10 -2.04
N THR A 245 -22.30 -0.61 -0.93
CA THR A 245 -22.81 -0.03 0.32
C THR A 245 -21.68 0.11 1.34
N VAL A 246 -21.94 0.78 2.46
CA VAL A 246 -20.98 0.87 3.58
C VAL A 246 -20.66 -0.52 4.16
N SER A 247 -21.66 -1.42 4.22
CA SER A 247 -21.51 -2.79 4.76
C SER A 247 -20.92 -3.78 3.76
N THR A 248 -21.07 -3.53 2.47
CA THR A 248 -20.56 -4.35 1.37
C THR A 248 -19.91 -3.45 0.31
N PRO A 249 -18.72 -2.92 0.59
CA PRO A 249 -18.04 -2.02 -0.34
C PRO A 249 -17.60 -2.77 -1.60
N VAL A 250 -17.75 -2.11 -2.74
CA VAL A 250 -17.20 -2.53 -4.04
C VAL A 250 -16.35 -1.39 -4.56
N TRP A 251 -15.05 -1.60 -4.58
CA TRP A 251 -14.09 -0.54 -4.88
C TRP A 251 -13.77 -0.47 -6.36
N HIS A 252 -14.20 0.59 -7.01
CA HIS A 252 -13.86 0.90 -8.40
C HIS A 252 -12.66 1.83 -8.45
N ILE A 253 -11.79 1.66 -9.44
CA ILE A 253 -10.75 2.64 -9.75
C ILE A 253 -11.42 3.79 -10.51
N ALA A 254 -11.17 5.01 -10.05
CA ALA A 254 -11.65 6.23 -10.67
C ALA A 254 -10.52 7.28 -10.78
N ILE A 255 -10.70 8.25 -11.64
CA ILE A 255 -9.81 9.41 -11.84
C ILE A 255 -10.57 10.67 -11.47
N LEU A 256 -9.95 11.54 -10.70
CA LEU A 256 -10.34 12.92 -10.50
C LEU A 256 -9.38 13.83 -11.30
N ASP A 257 -9.92 14.64 -12.17
CA ASP A 257 -9.20 15.75 -12.81
C ASP A 257 -9.14 16.93 -11.84
N LEU A 258 -7.96 17.40 -11.50
CA LEU A 258 -7.77 18.44 -10.47
C LEU A 258 -8.09 19.86 -10.95
N GLU A 259 -8.18 20.11 -12.25
CA GLU A 259 -8.57 21.41 -12.80
C GLU A 259 -10.10 21.55 -12.88
N THR A 260 -10.75 20.51 -13.43
CA THR A 260 -12.21 20.53 -13.68
C THR A 260 -13.02 19.93 -12.54
N MET A 261 -12.38 19.21 -11.62
CA MET A 261 -13.01 18.42 -10.55
C MET A 261 -13.95 17.32 -11.08
N ALA A 262 -13.80 16.93 -12.34
CA ALA A 262 -14.58 15.87 -12.95
C ALA A 262 -14.05 14.50 -12.54
N GLU A 263 -14.98 13.59 -12.17
CA GLU A 263 -14.68 12.20 -11.85
C GLU A 263 -15.04 11.27 -13.02
N THR A 264 -14.15 10.33 -13.32
CA THR A 264 -14.38 9.28 -14.32
C THR A 264 -14.04 7.91 -13.72
N ILE A 265 -14.95 6.93 -13.82
CA ILE A 265 -14.67 5.55 -13.43
C ILE A 265 -13.91 4.86 -14.55
N VAL A 266 -12.73 4.32 -14.21
CA VAL A 266 -11.82 3.66 -15.16
C VAL A 266 -12.23 2.21 -15.39
N SER A 267 -12.51 1.45 -14.31
CA SER A 267 -12.91 0.04 -14.42
C SER A 267 -13.82 -0.36 -13.27
N ARG A 268 -14.73 -1.32 -13.58
CA ARG A 268 -15.65 -1.95 -12.63
C ARG A 268 -15.46 -3.46 -12.54
N GLU A 269 -14.49 -4.02 -13.25
CA GLU A 269 -14.31 -5.47 -13.35
C GLU A 269 -13.81 -6.10 -12.07
N HIS A 270 -12.95 -5.38 -11.35
CA HIS A 270 -12.40 -5.83 -10.07
C HIS A 270 -12.79 -4.89 -8.92
N SER A 271 -12.99 -5.45 -7.75
CA SER A 271 -13.04 -4.66 -6.51
C SER A 271 -11.60 -4.48 -6.00
N VAL A 272 -11.03 -3.29 -6.20
CA VAL A 272 -9.62 -2.99 -5.91
C VAL A 272 -9.54 -2.21 -4.59
N ASP A 273 -9.23 -2.91 -3.49
CA ASP A 273 -9.05 -2.30 -2.18
C ASP A 273 -7.57 -2.01 -1.88
N ASP A 274 -6.91 -1.29 -2.78
CA ASP A 274 -5.53 -0.85 -2.59
C ASP A 274 -5.29 0.54 -3.21
N GLN A 275 -4.15 1.17 -2.87
CA GLN A 275 -3.67 2.38 -3.53
C GLN A 275 -3.02 1.98 -4.84
N VAL A 276 -3.50 2.58 -5.94
CA VAL A 276 -2.96 2.29 -7.28
C VAL A 276 -1.64 3.02 -7.53
N GLU A 277 -0.87 2.50 -8.47
CA GLU A 277 0.38 3.10 -8.94
C GLU A 277 0.23 3.56 -10.40
N TRP A 278 0.83 4.69 -10.75
CA TRP A 278 0.88 5.16 -12.13
C TRP A 278 2.05 4.52 -12.87
N LEU A 279 1.75 3.75 -13.92
CA LEU A 279 2.79 3.29 -14.84
C LEU A 279 3.33 4.48 -15.65
N ASP A 280 2.45 5.31 -16.12
CA ASP A 280 2.68 6.58 -16.81
C ASP A 280 1.39 7.42 -16.71
N ASP A 281 1.32 8.60 -17.37
CA ASP A 281 0.13 9.45 -17.30
C ASP A 281 -1.13 8.82 -17.94
N SER A 282 -1.02 7.68 -18.60
CA SER A 282 -2.12 7.02 -19.31
C SER A 282 -2.52 5.66 -18.77
N THR A 283 -1.73 5.07 -17.88
CA THR A 283 -1.90 3.68 -17.43
C THR A 283 -1.69 3.54 -15.92
N LEU A 284 -2.58 2.80 -15.28
CA LEU A 284 -2.49 2.45 -13.85
C LEU A 284 -2.08 1.00 -13.66
N LEU A 285 -1.35 0.75 -12.57
CA LEU A 285 -1.05 -0.57 -12.03
C LEU A 285 -1.73 -0.74 -10.66
N TYR A 286 -2.24 -1.94 -10.39
CA TYR A 286 -2.82 -2.28 -9.10
C TYR A 286 -2.66 -3.77 -8.80
N GLY A 287 -2.54 -4.11 -7.51
CA GLY A 287 -2.54 -5.49 -7.06
C GLY A 287 -3.98 -6.04 -6.99
N HIS A 288 -4.18 -7.28 -7.43
CA HIS A 288 -5.46 -7.99 -7.27
C HIS A 288 -5.22 -9.44 -6.85
N PRO A 289 -5.88 -9.94 -5.78
CA PRO A 289 -5.74 -11.33 -5.35
C PRO A 289 -6.14 -12.32 -6.42
N ARG A 290 -5.40 -13.41 -6.55
CA ARG A 290 -5.77 -14.54 -7.42
C ARG A 290 -6.99 -15.27 -6.86
N PRO A 291 -8.03 -15.50 -7.65
CA PRO A 291 -9.24 -16.19 -7.18
C PRO A 291 -8.91 -17.59 -6.63
N GLY A 292 -9.36 -17.86 -5.40
CA GLY A 292 -9.18 -19.16 -4.76
C GLY A 292 -7.77 -19.47 -4.22
N VAL A 293 -6.83 -18.53 -4.33
CA VAL A 293 -5.44 -18.72 -3.86
C VAL A 293 -5.09 -17.67 -2.81
N VAL A 294 -5.18 -18.04 -1.53
CA VAL A 294 -4.90 -17.12 -0.42
C VAL A 294 -3.41 -16.77 -0.38
N GLY A 295 -3.10 -15.47 -0.33
CA GLY A 295 -1.73 -14.97 -0.23
C GLY A 295 -1.01 -14.78 -1.56
N ASP A 296 -1.64 -15.13 -2.69
CA ASP A 296 -1.12 -14.88 -4.03
C ASP A 296 -1.94 -13.81 -4.76
N SER A 297 -1.27 -13.01 -5.57
CA SER A 297 -1.85 -11.87 -6.26
C SER A 297 -1.14 -11.63 -7.59
N ASP A 298 -1.80 -10.92 -8.49
CA ASP A 298 -1.19 -10.39 -9.70
C ASP A 298 -1.22 -8.87 -9.70
N VAL A 299 -0.24 -8.24 -10.33
CA VAL A 299 -0.32 -6.83 -10.70
C VAL A 299 -1.00 -6.74 -12.06
N TRP A 300 -2.06 -5.96 -12.10
CA TRP A 300 -2.86 -5.68 -13.29
C TRP A 300 -2.58 -4.27 -13.81
N SER A 301 -2.77 -4.06 -15.10
CA SER A 301 -2.72 -2.74 -15.74
C SER A 301 -4.06 -2.39 -16.36
N VAL A 302 -4.43 -1.10 -16.33
CA VAL A 302 -5.63 -0.57 -16.97
C VAL A 302 -5.37 0.84 -17.52
N PRO A 303 -5.76 1.15 -18.77
CA PRO A 303 -5.72 2.51 -19.30
C PRO A 303 -6.69 3.42 -18.55
N VAL A 304 -6.28 4.66 -18.28
CA VAL A 304 -7.09 5.63 -17.51
C VAL A 304 -8.35 6.10 -18.26
N ASP A 305 -8.35 5.99 -19.57
CA ASP A 305 -9.50 6.31 -20.43
C ASP A 305 -10.54 5.18 -20.52
N GLY A 306 -10.26 4.02 -19.89
CA GLY A 306 -11.14 2.85 -19.95
C GLY A 306 -11.29 2.23 -21.33
N SER A 307 -10.39 2.54 -22.26
CA SER A 307 -10.47 2.09 -23.67
C SER A 307 -10.36 0.57 -23.84
N THR A 308 -9.72 -0.10 -22.90
CA THR A 308 -9.59 -1.57 -22.87
C THR A 308 -9.79 -2.11 -21.45
N ALA A 309 -10.21 -3.39 -21.39
CA ALA A 309 -10.31 -4.12 -20.12
C ALA A 309 -8.94 -4.22 -19.40
N PRO A 310 -8.95 -4.33 -18.06
CA PRO A 310 -7.75 -4.64 -17.30
C PRO A 310 -7.10 -5.95 -17.76
N LYS A 311 -5.76 -5.98 -17.71
CA LYS A 311 -4.98 -7.19 -18.04
C LYS A 311 -3.89 -7.43 -17.03
N VAL A 312 -3.50 -8.69 -16.82
CA VAL A 312 -2.34 -9.03 -16.01
C VAL A 312 -1.08 -8.41 -16.60
N PHE A 313 -0.34 -7.70 -15.77
CA PHE A 313 0.90 -7.03 -16.13
C PHE A 313 2.12 -7.77 -15.54
N ILE A 314 2.03 -8.21 -14.26
CA ILE A 314 3.04 -9.05 -13.63
C ILE A 314 2.29 -10.13 -12.83
N GLU A 315 2.58 -11.40 -13.12
CA GLU A 315 2.04 -12.51 -12.34
C GLU A 315 2.73 -12.62 -10.97
N HIS A 316 2.00 -13.14 -9.97
CA HIS A 316 2.53 -13.39 -8.62
C HIS A 316 3.25 -12.18 -8.01
N ALA A 317 2.58 -11.03 -8.01
CA ALA A 317 3.12 -9.75 -7.57
C ALA A 317 2.09 -8.92 -6.81
N TRP A 318 2.57 -8.13 -5.83
CA TRP A 318 1.76 -7.22 -5.01
C TRP A 318 2.52 -5.93 -4.71
N SER A 319 1.80 -4.83 -4.41
CA SER A 319 2.40 -3.54 -4.05
C SER A 319 3.41 -3.04 -5.10
N PRO A 320 3.00 -2.84 -6.36
CA PRO A 320 3.89 -2.39 -7.42
C PRO A 320 4.38 -0.97 -7.17
N SER A 321 5.63 -0.71 -7.54
CA SER A 321 6.23 0.61 -7.55
C SER A 321 7.04 0.78 -8.83
N VAL A 322 6.74 1.83 -9.60
CA VAL A 322 7.40 2.11 -10.88
C VAL A 322 8.66 2.93 -10.62
N VAL A 323 9.79 2.36 -10.96
CA VAL A 323 11.11 2.97 -10.76
C VAL A 323 11.68 3.40 -12.11
N ARG A 324 11.96 4.68 -12.24
CA ARG A 324 12.65 5.27 -13.40
C ARG A 324 14.00 5.85 -12.96
N PRO A 325 15.05 5.73 -13.80
CA PRO A 325 16.38 6.30 -13.53
C PRO A 325 16.36 7.80 -13.34
#